data_869fa59871f34ef1f99834a4c8f14f81
#
_entry.id   869fa59871f34ef1f99834a4c8f14f81
#
_cell.length_a   1.000
_cell.length_b   1.000
_cell.length_c   1.000
_cell.angle_alpha   90.00
_cell.angle_beta   90.00
_cell.angle_gamma   90.00
#
_symmetry.space_group_name_H-M   'P 1'
#
loop_
_entity.id
_entity.type
_entity.pdbx_description
1 polymer ?
#
loop_
_entity_poly.entity_id
_entity_poly.type
_entity_poly.pdbx_seq_one_letter_code
_entity_poly.pdbx_strand_id
1 'polypeptide(L)'
;MRDGVQCSSKVGMVSEYAPQPLRLAAWCINDSSTIQHEFLHAVGVYHTHTRSDRDEYVTIHWDNIKYRFFRDFCKRSNSLTFKTKYEPRSIMHYSWNAVALDPLEPTISLKVLVISHEEQFLMLYLSHVVI
;
A
#
# COMPACT_ATOMS: atom_id res chain seq x y z
N MET A 1 -18.33 8.30 12.85
CA MET A 1 -18.43 7.19 11.87
C MET A 1 -18.90 7.81 10.58
N ARG A 2 -18.05 7.85 9.55
CA ARG A 2 -18.42 8.39 8.26
C ARG A 2 -19.21 7.31 7.54
N ASP A 3 -20.31 7.72 6.96
CA ASP A 3 -21.36 6.95 6.29
C ASP A 3 -20.82 5.80 5.44
N GLY A 4 -20.55 4.64 5.95
CA GLY A 4 -20.35 3.30 5.35
C GLY A 4 -19.90 3.15 3.89
N VAL A 5 -19.72 4.23 3.17
CA VAL A 5 -19.29 4.25 1.76
C VAL A 5 -17.77 4.41 1.74
N GLN A 6 -17.08 3.38 1.30
CA GLN A 6 -15.65 3.37 1.07
C GLN A 6 -15.36 3.66 -0.39
N CYS A 7 -14.17 4.25 -0.65
CA CYS A 7 -13.61 4.28 -1.98
C CYS A 7 -13.07 2.90 -2.27
N SER A 8 -13.45 2.29 -3.37
CA SER A 8 -13.05 0.93 -3.69
C SER A 8 -13.24 0.60 -5.16
N SER A 9 -12.34 -0.21 -5.68
CA SER A 9 -12.43 -0.87 -6.97
C SER A 9 -12.16 -2.36 -6.83
N LYS A 10 -12.63 -3.14 -7.78
CA LYS A 10 -12.14 -4.50 -7.99
C LYS A 10 -10.79 -4.43 -8.70
N VAL A 11 -9.92 -5.40 -8.43
CA VAL A 11 -8.61 -5.49 -9.07
C VAL A 11 -8.73 -6.21 -10.41
N GLY A 12 -8.34 -5.53 -11.47
CA GLY A 12 -8.42 -6.03 -12.83
C GLY A 12 -9.83 -6.09 -13.38
N MET A 13 -9.95 -6.49 -14.62
CA MET A 13 -11.24 -6.67 -15.30
C MET A 13 -11.97 -7.88 -14.73
N VAL A 14 -13.16 -7.67 -14.19
CA VAL A 14 -13.98 -8.75 -13.58
C VAL A 14 -15.01 -9.34 -14.54
N SER A 15 -15.33 -8.64 -15.63
CA SER A 15 -16.27 -9.07 -16.65
C SER A 15 -15.99 -8.37 -17.98
N GLU A 16 -16.07 -9.10 -19.06
CA GLU A 16 -16.00 -8.55 -20.43
C GLU A 16 -17.35 -7.96 -20.88
N TYR A 17 -18.44 -8.33 -20.19
CA TYR A 17 -19.81 -8.04 -20.64
C TYR A 17 -20.54 -7.03 -19.76
N ALA A 18 -19.94 -6.58 -18.68
CA ALA A 18 -20.61 -5.66 -17.75
C ALA A 18 -19.66 -4.55 -17.28
N PRO A 19 -20.18 -3.32 -17.09
CA PRO A 19 -19.42 -2.24 -16.49
C PRO A 19 -18.89 -2.62 -15.11
N GLN A 20 -17.64 -2.31 -14.83
CA GLN A 20 -17.05 -2.50 -13.52
C GLN A 20 -17.27 -1.27 -12.65
N PRO A 21 -17.91 -1.40 -11.48
CA PRO A 21 -18.14 -0.26 -10.61
C PRO A 21 -16.83 0.20 -9.95
N LEU A 22 -16.54 1.49 -10.08
CA LEU A 22 -15.58 2.23 -9.26
C LEU A 22 -16.40 3.04 -8.25
N ARG A 23 -16.21 2.76 -6.96
CA ARG A 23 -16.93 3.47 -5.90
C ARG A 23 -16.06 4.58 -5.34
N LEU A 24 -16.54 5.80 -5.41
CA LEU A 24 -15.89 6.98 -4.85
C LEU A 24 -16.87 7.66 -3.89
N ALA A 25 -16.57 7.59 -2.60
CA ALA A 25 -17.31 8.36 -1.61
C ALA A 25 -17.03 9.87 -1.79
N ALA A 26 -17.95 10.71 -1.33
CA ALA A 26 -17.81 12.17 -1.47
C ALA A 26 -16.50 12.74 -0.91
N TRP A 27 -15.95 12.12 0.14
CA TRP A 27 -14.68 12.53 0.73
C TRP A 27 -13.44 12.14 -0.12
N CYS A 28 -13.55 11.14 -1.02
CA CYS A 28 -12.47 10.76 -1.92
C CYS A 28 -12.33 11.70 -3.13
N ILE A 29 -13.42 12.38 -3.51
CA ILE A 29 -13.45 13.21 -4.74
C ILE A 29 -12.43 14.35 -4.65
N ASN A 30 -12.15 14.82 -3.44
CA ASN A 30 -11.19 15.89 -3.19
C ASN A 30 -9.74 15.39 -3.01
N ASP A 31 -9.52 14.07 -3.03
CA ASP A 31 -8.20 13.46 -2.93
C ASP A 31 -7.86 12.72 -4.23
N SER A 32 -7.08 13.38 -5.07
CA SER A 32 -6.65 12.81 -6.36
C SER A 32 -5.84 11.53 -6.20
N SER A 33 -5.11 11.36 -5.11
CA SER A 33 -4.30 10.16 -4.85
C SER A 33 -5.18 8.95 -4.59
N THR A 34 -6.26 9.10 -3.84
CA THR A 34 -7.25 8.04 -3.63
C THR A 34 -7.96 7.65 -4.93
N ILE A 35 -8.33 8.63 -5.75
CA ILE A 35 -8.93 8.34 -7.06
C ILE A 35 -7.97 7.54 -7.94
N GLN A 36 -6.71 7.97 -8.04
CA GLN A 36 -5.67 7.27 -8.80
C GLN A 36 -5.43 5.85 -8.27
N HIS A 37 -5.42 5.66 -6.94
CA HIS A 37 -5.30 4.36 -6.29
C HIS A 37 -6.41 3.40 -6.77
N GLU A 38 -7.65 3.83 -6.74
CA GLU A 38 -8.79 3.01 -7.16
C GLU A 38 -8.77 2.71 -8.67
N PHE A 39 -8.32 3.64 -9.50
CA PHE A 39 -8.11 3.39 -10.93
C PHE A 39 -7.00 2.38 -11.19
N LEU A 40 -5.90 2.44 -10.44
CA LEU A 40 -4.83 1.45 -10.54
C LEU A 40 -5.33 0.05 -10.16
N HIS A 41 -6.21 -0.06 -9.17
CA HIS A 41 -6.88 -1.33 -8.91
C HIS A 41 -7.71 -1.78 -10.11
N ALA A 42 -8.50 -0.91 -10.73
CA ALA A 42 -9.32 -1.27 -11.89
C ALA A 42 -8.49 -1.79 -13.06
N VAL A 43 -7.27 -1.30 -13.27
CA VAL A 43 -6.36 -1.81 -14.32
C VAL A 43 -5.49 -2.98 -13.88
N GLY A 44 -5.71 -3.53 -12.68
CA GLY A 44 -5.10 -4.79 -12.24
C GLY A 44 -3.93 -4.67 -11.27
N VAL A 45 -3.62 -3.46 -10.77
CA VAL A 45 -2.51 -3.27 -9.82
C VAL A 45 -2.95 -3.62 -8.40
N TYR A 46 -2.22 -4.52 -7.73
CA TYR A 46 -2.39 -4.85 -6.32
C TYR A 46 -1.62 -3.89 -5.42
N HIS A 47 -1.91 -3.95 -4.12
CA HIS A 47 -1.14 -3.19 -3.13
C HIS A 47 0.33 -3.59 -3.12
N THR A 48 1.23 -2.63 -3.08
CA THR A 48 2.69 -2.85 -3.17
C THR A 48 3.21 -3.74 -2.04
N HIS A 49 2.69 -3.58 -0.81
CA HIS A 49 3.10 -4.41 0.34
C HIS A 49 2.66 -5.88 0.24
N THR A 50 1.86 -6.26 -0.78
CA THR A 50 1.49 -7.67 -1.03
C THR A 50 2.34 -8.33 -2.12
N ARG A 51 3.33 -7.64 -2.68
CA ARG A 51 4.26 -8.19 -3.68
C ARG A 51 4.98 -9.42 -3.11
N SER A 52 5.30 -10.37 -3.97
CA SER A 52 5.98 -11.61 -3.58
C SER A 52 7.37 -11.37 -2.98
N ASP A 53 8.06 -10.30 -3.41
CA ASP A 53 9.39 -9.88 -2.97
C ASP A 53 9.38 -8.88 -1.79
N ARG A 54 8.21 -8.49 -1.27
CA ARG A 54 8.07 -7.44 -0.25
C ARG A 54 8.94 -7.68 1.00
N ASP A 55 9.16 -8.95 1.38
CA ASP A 55 9.92 -9.29 2.60
C ASP A 55 11.42 -8.97 2.48
N GLU A 56 11.91 -8.62 1.29
CA GLU A 56 13.26 -8.08 1.11
C GLU A 56 13.35 -6.61 1.56
N TYR A 57 12.23 -5.88 1.55
CA TYR A 57 12.16 -4.43 1.75
C TYR A 57 11.45 -4.01 3.02
N VAL A 58 10.47 -4.78 3.47
CA VAL A 58 9.64 -4.44 4.64
C VAL A 58 9.49 -5.60 5.60
N THR A 59 9.25 -5.26 6.87
CA THR A 59 8.83 -6.21 7.91
C THR A 59 7.37 -5.97 8.22
N ILE A 60 6.57 -7.04 8.31
CA ILE A 60 5.18 -6.98 8.74
C ILE A 60 5.10 -7.35 10.22
N HIS A 61 4.49 -6.49 11.01
CA HIS A 61 4.27 -6.67 12.44
C HIS A 61 2.86 -7.24 12.65
N TRP A 62 2.74 -8.55 12.47
CA TRP A 62 1.46 -9.26 12.50
C TRP A 62 0.69 -9.07 13.80
N ASP A 63 1.41 -9.00 14.93
CA ASP A 63 0.82 -8.87 16.27
C ASP A 63 0.08 -7.53 16.45
N ASN A 64 0.43 -6.51 15.65
CA ASN A 64 -0.24 -5.20 15.68
C ASN A 64 -1.32 -5.03 14.60
N ILE A 65 -1.60 -6.04 13.79
CA ILE A 65 -2.64 -5.96 12.77
C ILE A 65 -3.97 -6.45 13.34
N LYS A 66 -5.07 -5.70 13.11
CA LYS A 66 -6.42 -6.19 13.43
C LYS A 66 -6.72 -7.46 12.66
N TYR A 67 -7.08 -8.54 13.33
CA TYR A 67 -7.26 -9.89 12.80
C TYR A 67 -8.06 -9.96 11.49
N ARG A 68 -9.14 -9.19 11.38
CA ARG A 68 -9.99 -9.14 10.18
C ARG A 68 -9.26 -8.70 8.89
N PHE A 69 -8.10 -8.04 9.04
CA PHE A 69 -7.30 -7.52 7.91
C PHE A 69 -6.05 -8.35 7.61
N PHE A 70 -5.81 -9.48 8.29
CA PHE A 70 -4.63 -10.32 8.04
C PHE A 70 -4.49 -10.72 6.57
N ARG A 71 -5.62 -11.02 5.92
CA ARG A 71 -5.63 -11.40 4.50
C ARG A 71 -5.12 -10.30 3.57
N ASP A 72 -5.28 -9.04 3.95
CA ASP A 72 -4.84 -7.90 3.16
C ASP A 72 -3.31 -7.76 3.16
N PHE A 73 -2.63 -8.41 4.12
CA PHE A 73 -1.17 -8.47 4.22
C PHE A 73 -0.57 -9.75 3.63
N CYS A 74 -1.38 -10.69 3.15
CA CYS A 74 -0.86 -11.89 2.50
C CYS A 74 -0.20 -11.55 1.17
N LYS A 75 0.96 -12.16 0.90
CA LYS A 75 1.64 -12.01 -0.40
C LYS A 75 0.80 -12.60 -1.52
N ARG A 76 0.82 -11.94 -2.66
CA ARG A 76 0.19 -12.40 -3.90
C ARG A 76 1.22 -13.13 -4.75
N SER A 77 1.15 -14.47 -4.79
CA SER A 77 2.07 -15.31 -5.57
C SER A 77 2.06 -15.02 -7.07
N ASN A 78 0.92 -14.57 -7.59
CA ASN A 78 0.71 -14.27 -9.01
C ASN A 78 0.86 -12.77 -9.34
N SER A 79 1.37 -11.94 -8.41
CA SER A 79 1.58 -10.52 -8.70
C SER A 79 2.76 -10.35 -9.64
N LEU A 80 2.49 -9.73 -10.79
CA LEU A 80 3.54 -9.31 -11.70
C LEU A 80 4.22 -8.07 -11.14
N THR A 81 5.51 -8.15 -10.87
CA THR A 81 6.30 -6.99 -10.40
C THR A 81 6.69 -6.08 -11.57
N PHE A 82 6.47 -6.52 -12.81
CA PHE A 82 6.91 -5.85 -14.04
C PHE A 82 8.40 -5.46 -14.02
N LYS A 83 9.20 -6.14 -13.21
CA LYS A 83 10.62 -5.84 -12.95
C LYS A 83 10.85 -4.41 -12.41
N THR A 84 9.80 -3.78 -11.86
CA THR A 84 9.94 -2.47 -11.21
C THR A 84 10.58 -2.62 -9.84
N LYS A 85 11.35 -1.62 -9.43
CA LYS A 85 11.87 -1.55 -8.05
C LYS A 85 10.70 -1.52 -7.05
N TYR A 86 10.93 -2.03 -5.86
CA TYR A 86 9.98 -1.88 -4.77
C TYR A 86 9.95 -0.43 -4.31
N GLU A 87 8.75 0.19 -4.28
CA GLU A 87 8.61 1.60 -3.94
C GLU A 87 7.68 1.74 -2.71
N PRO A 88 8.25 1.98 -1.52
CA PRO A 88 7.46 2.14 -0.30
C PRO A 88 6.57 3.39 -0.30
N ARG A 89 6.90 4.40 -1.12
CA ARG A 89 6.12 5.64 -1.27
C ARG A 89 5.03 5.54 -2.33
N SER A 90 4.85 4.38 -2.94
CA SER A 90 3.78 4.15 -3.90
C SER A 90 2.42 4.45 -3.27
N ILE A 91 1.54 5.14 -4.00
CA ILE A 91 0.14 5.31 -3.60
C ILE A 91 -0.59 3.98 -3.39
N MET A 92 -0.04 2.87 -3.95
CA MET A 92 -0.53 1.51 -3.75
C MET A 92 0.07 0.82 -2.53
N HIS A 93 0.95 1.48 -1.76
CA HIS A 93 1.52 0.92 -0.55
C HIS A 93 0.68 1.33 0.67
N TYR A 94 0.44 0.41 1.59
CA TYR A 94 -0.19 0.75 2.87
C TYR A 94 0.73 1.66 3.69
N SER A 95 0.12 2.56 4.46
CA SER A 95 0.84 3.35 5.45
C SER A 95 1.45 2.46 6.54
N TRP A 96 2.47 2.97 7.22
CA TRP A 96 3.25 2.25 8.23
C TRP A 96 2.41 1.67 9.38
N ASN A 97 1.27 2.28 9.72
CA ASN A 97 0.35 1.86 10.79
C ASN A 97 -1.05 1.48 10.28
N ALA A 98 -1.18 1.13 8.99
CA ALA A 98 -2.46 0.77 8.40
C ALA A 98 -3.13 -0.35 9.19
N VAL A 99 -4.41 -0.14 9.56
CA VAL A 99 -5.28 -1.09 10.29
C VAL A 99 -4.69 -1.64 11.60
N ALA A 100 -3.82 -0.86 12.24
CA ALA A 100 -3.14 -1.20 13.47
C ALA A 100 -4.10 -1.39 14.65
N LEU A 101 -3.78 -2.31 15.55
CA LEU A 101 -4.40 -2.44 16.88
C LEU A 101 -4.02 -1.24 17.74
N ASP A 102 -2.73 -0.97 17.87
CA ASP A 102 -2.18 0.25 18.45
C ASP A 102 -1.71 1.19 17.32
N PRO A 103 -2.36 2.34 17.11
CA PRO A 103 -2.01 3.26 16.03
C PRO A 103 -0.64 3.97 16.22
N LEU A 104 -0.03 3.87 17.40
CA LEU A 104 1.31 4.41 17.67
C LEU A 104 2.42 3.42 17.33
N GLU A 105 2.07 2.16 17.05
CA GLU A 105 3.01 1.12 16.68
C GLU A 105 2.85 0.73 15.19
N PRO A 106 3.93 0.32 14.52
CA PRO A 106 3.87 -0.03 13.11
C PRO A 106 3.13 -1.36 12.85
N THR A 107 2.45 -1.44 11.71
CA THR A 107 2.08 -2.71 11.07
C THR A 107 3.06 -3.08 9.95
N ILE A 108 3.74 -2.07 9.39
CA ILE A 108 4.77 -2.22 8.36
C ILE A 108 5.96 -1.32 8.72
N SER A 109 7.16 -1.86 8.75
CA SER A 109 8.39 -1.07 8.84
C SER A 109 9.32 -1.38 7.67
N LEU A 110 10.07 -0.37 7.23
CA LEU A 110 11.12 -0.56 6.23
C LEU A 110 12.26 -1.38 6.84
N LYS A 111 12.77 -2.34 6.10
CA LYS A 111 14.06 -2.95 6.40
C LYS A 111 15.12 -1.93 6.02
N VAL A 112 15.95 -1.58 6.98
CA VAL A 112 17.18 -0.83 6.70
C VAL A 112 18.07 -1.80 5.92
N LEU A 113 18.09 -1.66 4.59
CA LEU A 113 19.20 -2.21 3.84
C LEU A 113 20.45 -1.58 4.43
N VAL A 114 21.43 -2.40 4.81
CA VAL A 114 22.75 -1.89 5.20
C VAL A 114 23.35 -1.31 3.91
N ILE A 115 23.02 -0.05 3.68
CA ILE A 115 23.54 0.72 2.57
C ILE A 115 24.94 1.16 3.00
N SER A 116 25.91 1.07 2.11
CA SER A 116 27.26 1.55 2.33
C SER A 116 27.27 2.95 2.97
N HIS A 117 28.30 3.27 3.75
CA HIS A 117 28.41 4.51 4.52
C HIS A 117 28.05 5.80 3.74
N GLU A 118 28.19 5.81 2.42
CA GLU A 118 27.87 6.97 1.56
C GLU A 118 26.38 7.22 1.36
N GLU A 119 25.55 6.18 1.33
CA GLU A 119 24.10 6.32 1.13
C GLU A 119 23.35 6.57 2.46
N GLN A 120 23.95 6.23 3.60
CA GLN A 120 23.42 6.50 4.94
C GLN A 120 23.33 8.00 5.23
N PHE A 121 24.27 8.79 4.70
CA PHE A 121 24.28 10.25 4.79
C PHE A 121 23.14 10.89 4.00
N LEU A 122 22.79 10.34 2.85
CA LEU A 122 21.72 10.86 1.99
C LEU A 122 20.32 10.63 2.60
N MET A 123 20.12 9.49 3.27
CA MET A 123 18.84 9.18 3.93
C MET A 123 18.60 10.04 5.18
N LEU A 124 19.63 10.34 5.95
CA LEU A 124 19.55 11.26 7.10
C LEU A 124 19.26 12.70 6.65
N TYR A 125 19.79 13.12 5.50
CA TYR A 125 19.53 14.45 4.95
C TYR A 125 18.09 14.61 4.47
N LEU A 126 17.51 13.57 3.86
CA LEU A 126 16.14 13.59 3.34
C LEU A 126 15.08 13.48 4.45
N SER A 127 15.39 12.89 5.61
CA SER A 127 14.48 12.82 6.75
C SER A 127 14.33 14.18 7.49
N HIS A 128 15.23 15.15 7.25
CA HIS A 128 15.20 16.48 7.87
C HIS A 128 14.68 17.58 6.92
N VAL A 129 14.30 17.26 5.69
CA VAL A 129 13.86 18.23 4.67
C VAL A 129 12.36 18.14 4.37
N VAL A 130 11.61 17.34 5.11
CA VAL A 130 10.14 17.32 5.00
C VAL A 130 9.56 17.91 6.29
N ILE A 131 9.50 19.23 6.33
CA ILE A 131 8.53 20.01 7.11
C ILE A 131 7.40 20.38 6.18
#